data_9b19f93d617b16cc6dabb60efaf546bb
#
_entry.id   9b19f93d617b16cc6dabb60efaf546bb
#
_cell.length_a   1.000
_cell.length_b   1.000
_cell.length_c   1.000
_cell.angle_alpha   90.00
_cell.angle_beta   90.00
_cell.angle_gamma   90.00
#
_symmetry.space_group_name_H-M   'P 1'
#
loop_
_entity.id
_entity.type
_entity.pdbx_description
1 polymer ?
#
loop_
_entity_poly.entity_id
_entity_poly.type
_entity_poly.pdbx_seq_one_letter_code
_entity_poly.pdbx_strand_id
1 'polypeptide(L)'
;MKFKIIICFLWIILLLSCKQNKIIISGEIEHCNNSYLLLMQVLPDEVIPIDTVLVLNKKFFHRIKSEEVGVYLLKFSNDVHLSFIADKGDNLIFSGDAYNLLKTYTIQGNEETKLLMATRRKLDDIYRQTELLSKEFVRHTYNDNFDSLKIIDSAYTALFEQHKAYLTDVIRSNPDKLASLMAFYQTLGRNAFFSIKDDKKLLEEIYPILSKKYPNTLYINDLKKKLEGENF
;
A
#
# COMPACT_ATOMS: atom_id res chain seq x y z
N MET A 1 15.98 -53.18 9.61
CA MET A 1 16.52 -52.01 8.90
C MET A 1 15.43 -51.10 8.32
N LYS A 2 14.39 -51.62 7.67
CA LYS A 2 13.31 -50.81 7.04
C LYS A 2 12.54 -49.92 8.00
N PHE A 3 12.32 -50.33 9.24
CA PHE A 3 11.57 -49.55 10.26
C PHE A 3 12.32 -48.29 10.74
N LYS A 4 13.65 -48.34 10.83
CA LYS A 4 14.47 -47.15 11.22
C LYS A 4 14.51 -46.11 10.13
N ILE A 5 14.42 -46.49 8.86
CA ILE A 5 14.41 -45.58 7.71
C ILE A 5 13.08 -44.80 7.66
N ILE A 6 11.96 -45.45 7.98
CA ILE A 6 10.63 -44.82 8.00
C ILE A 6 10.53 -43.77 9.13
N ILE A 7 11.10 -44.09 10.29
CA ILE A 7 11.12 -43.13 11.42
C ILE A 7 11.99 -41.90 11.10
N CYS A 8 13.15 -42.05 10.46
CA CYS A 8 13.97 -40.93 10.01
C CYS A 8 13.26 -40.06 8.98
N PHE A 9 12.51 -40.67 8.04
CA PHE A 9 11.77 -39.92 7.02
C PHE A 9 10.60 -39.13 7.63
N LEU A 10 9.93 -39.68 8.64
CA LEU A 10 8.86 -38.99 9.37
C LEU A 10 9.38 -37.80 10.18
N TRP A 11 10.59 -37.88 10.73
CA TRP A 11 11.25 -36.79 11.45
C TRP A 11 11.67 -35.63 10.54
N ILE A 12 12.08 -35.92 9.31
CA ILE A 12 12.45 -34.93 8.30
C ILE A 12 11.20 -34.11 7.86
N ILE A 13 10.04 -34.77 7.74
CA ILE A 13 8.78 -34.10 7.38
C ILE A 13 8.29 -33.17 8.50
N LEU A 14 8.54 -33.50 9.77
CA LEU A 14 8.19 -32.66 10.92
C LEU A 14 9.05 -31.38 11.00
N LEU A 15 10.27 -31.40 10.50
CA LEU A 15 11.16 -30.22 10.50
C LEU A 15 10.81 -29.21 9.39
N LEU A 16 10.06 -29.61 8.36
CA LEU A 16 9.60 -28.73 7.28
C LEU A 16 8.29 -27.97 7.60
N SER A 17 7.64 -28.29 8.72
CA SER A 17 6.35 -27.70 9.11
C SER A 17 6.46 -26.45 9.98
N CYS A 18 7.62 -25.88 10.17
CA CYS A 18 7.76 -24.60 10.84
C CYS A 18 7.37 -23.47 9.85
N LYS A 19 6.06 -23.27 9.61
CA LYS A 19 5.55 -22.05 8.98
C LYS A 19 6.08 -20.88 9.82
N GLN A 20 7.06 -20.17 9.27
CA GLN A 20 7.59 -18.99 9.93
C GLN A 20 6.48 -17.95 10.00
N ASN A 21 5.94 -17.69 11.20
CA ASN A 21 4.98 -16.60 11.46
C ASN A 21 5.70 -15.23 11.40
N LYS A 22 6.52 -15.03 10.38
CA LYS A 22 7.34 -13.84 10.20
C LYS A 22 7.28 -13.40 8.76
N ILE A 23 7.15 -12.09 8.58
CA ILE A 23 7.41 -11.42 7.33
C ILE A 23 8.90 -11.08 7.30
N ILE A 24 9.56 -11.30 6.19
CA ILE A 24 10.95 -10.91 5.97
C ILE A 24 10.96 -9.74 5.00
N ILE A 25 11.63 -8.66 5.39
CA ILE A 25 11.93 -7.54 4.51
C ILE A 25 13.44 -7.38 4.40
N SER A 26 13.93 -7.21 3.20
CA SER A 26 15.34 -6.94 2.92
C SER A 26 15.47 -5.99 1.75
N GLY A 27 16.60 -5.35 1.60
CA GLY A 27 16.79 -4.48 0.44
C GLY A 27 18.14 -3.81 0.41
N GLU A 28 18.38 -3.17 -0.75
CA GLU A 28 19.52 -2.32 -1.00
C GLU A 28 19.05 -1.01 -1.65
N ILE A 29 19.34 0.11 -0.98
CA ILE A 29 18.96 1.43 -1.44
C ILE A 29 20.23 2.23 -1.70
N GLU A 30 20.51 2.50 -2.97
CA GLU A 30 21.65 3.29 -3.36
C GLU A 30 21.56 4.70 -2.76
N HIS A 31 22.70 5.29 -2.44
CA HIS A 31 22.83 6.63 -1.83
C HIS A 31 22.03 6.81 -0.51
N CYS A 32 21.63 5.71 0.13
CA CYS A 32 20.97 5.78 1.43
C CYS A 32 22.01 6.06 2.53
N ASN A 33 21.92 7.24 3.13
CA ASN A 33 22.78 7.69 4.23
C ASN A 33 22.13 7.48 5.61
N ASN A 34 20.94 6.91 5.66
CA ASN A 34 20.24 6.62 6.90
C ASN A 34 20.95 5.46 7.62
N SER A 35 21.13 5.59 8.94
CA SER A 35 21.59 4.49 9.79
C SER A 35 20.42 3.57 10.17
N TYR A 36 19.20 4.06 10.08
CA TYR A 36 17.97 3.31 10.35
C TYR A 36 16.80 3.85 9.55
N LEU A 37 15.78 3.00 9.35
CA LEU A 37 14.48 3.33 8.79
C LEU A 37 13.42 3.03 9.84
N LEU A 38 12.34 3.80 9.86
CA LEU A 38 11.24 3.55 10.77
C LEU A 38 10.21 2.65 10.08
N LEU A 39 9.92 1.50 10.67
CA LEU A 39 8.87 0.61 10.24
C LEU A 39 7.58 0.95 10.97
N MET A 40 6.53 1.18 10.21
CA MET A 40 5.21 1.54 10.72
C MET A 40 4.15 0.58 10.19
N GLN A 41 3.06 0.42 10.94
CA GLN A 41 1.87 -0.31 10.50
C GLN A 41 0.73 0.70 10.29
N VAL A 42 0.03 0.55 9.18
CA VAL A 42 -1.19 1.32 8.87
C VAL A 42 -2.37 0.51 9.38
N LEU A 43 -3.03 1.01 10.39
CA LEU A 43 -4.30 0.48 10.90
C LEU A 43 -5.47 1.27 10.27
N PRO A 44 -6.72 0.82 10.38
CA PRO A 44 -7.86 1.53 9.81
C PRO A 44 -7.99 3.00 10.23
N ASP A 45 -7.64 3.32 11.48
CA ASP A 45 -7.84 4.66 12.06
C ASP A 45 -6.54 5.38 12.41
N GLU A 46 -5.40 4.70 12.38
CA GLU A 46 -4.12 5.28 12.77
C GLU A 46 -2.92 4.64 12.06
N VAL A 47 -1.77 5.29 12.15
CA VAL A 47 -0.49 4.75 11.70
C VAL A 47 0.46 4.71 12.88
N ILE A 48 0.86 3.52 13.30
CA ILE A 48 1.69 3.31 14.48
C ILE A 48 3.11 2.88 14.12
N PRO A 49 4.15 3.37 14.82
CA PRO A 49 5.50 2.82 14.69
C PRO A 49 5.55 1.45 15.37
N ILE A 50 6.15 0.47 14.69
CA ILE A 50 6.27 -0.89 15.22
C ILE A 50 7.72 -1.32 15.46
N ASP A 51 8.67 -0.82 14.68
CA ASP A 51 10.08 -1.17 14.87
C ASP A 51 11.02 -0.20 14.14
N THR A 52 12.32 -0.40 14.36
CA THR A 52 13.40 0.31 13.69
C THR A 52 14.26 -0.67 12.90
N VAL A 53 14.42 -0.43 11.61
CA VAL A 53 15.19 -1.25 10.68
C VAL A 53 16.59 -0.67 10.51
N LEU A 54 17.62 -1.37 10.93
CA LEU A 54 19.01 -0.92 10.79
C LEU A 54 19.45 -1.01 9.31
N VAL A 55 20.16 0.02 8.86
CA VAL A 55 20.78 0.09 7.53
C VAL A 55 22.29 0.07 7.69
N LEU A 56 22.92 -0.91 7.06
CA LEU A 56 24.39 -1.08 7.05
C LEU A 56 24.86 -1.17 5.59
N ASN A 57 25.74 -0.27 5.20
CA ASN A 57 26.28 -0.23 3.83
C ASN A 57 25.17 -0.27 2.78
N LYS A 58 24.16 0.61 2.91
CA LYS A 58 22.98 0.74 2.04
C LYS A 58 22.01 -0.45 2.09
N LYS A 59 22.29 -1.50 2.84
CA LYS A 59 21.51 -2.72 2.94
C LYS A 59 20.77 -2.80 4.25
N PHE A 60 19.61 -3.40 4.22
CA PHE A 60 18.84 -3.72 5.41
C PHE A 60 18.24 -5.12 5.33
N PHE A 61 18.02 -5.69 6.50
CA PHE A 61 17.30 -6.93 6.68
C PHE A 61 16.53 -6.85 7.99
N HIS A 62 15.23 -7.20 7.95
CA HIS A 62 14.40 -7.16 9.14
C HIS A 62 13.35 -8.27 9.11
N ARG A 63 12.88 -8.69 10.29
CA ARG A 63 11.84 -9.69 10.47
C ARG A 63 10.69 -9.09 11.27
N ILE A 64 9.53 -9.01 10.65
CA ILE A 64 8.31 -8.53 11.29
C ILE A 64 7.57 -9.76 11.84
N LYS A 65 7.22 -9.74 13.13
CA LYS A 65 6.32 -10.72 13.70
C LYS A 65 4.89 -10.29 13.37
N SER A 66 4.16 -11.09 12.60
CA SER A 66 2.77 -10.81 12.27
C SER A 66 1.94 -12.09 12.34
N GLU A 67 0.72 -11.97 12.80
CA GLU A 67 -0.25 -13.06 12.87
C GLU A 67 -1.26 -13.02 11.72
N GLU A 68 -1.43 -11.86 11.11
CA GLU A 68 -2.35 -11.60 10.00
C GLU A 68 -1.72 -10.70 8.93
N VAL A 69 -2.37 -10.60 7.77
CA VAL A 69 -1.99 -9.67 6.72
C VAL A 69 -2.01 -8.24 7.25
N GLY A 70 -0.99 -7.46 6.91
CA GLY A 70 -0.85 -6.07 7.35
C GLY A 70 -0.44 -5.15 6.21
N VAL A 71 -0.79 -3.87 6.37
CA VAL A 71 -0.30 -2.76 5.55
C VAL A 71 0.79 -2.05 6.32
N TYR A 72 1.94 -1.87 5.70
CA TYR A 72 3.14 -1.35 6.35
C TYR A 72 3.73 -0.18 5.56
N LEU A 73 4.44 0.68 6.28
CA LEU A 73 5.26 1.75 5.71
C LEU A 73 6.71 1.57 6.18
N LEU A 74 7.64 1.66 5.25
CA LEU A 74 9.06 1.81 5.54
C LEU A 74 9.44 3.27 5.28
N LYS A 75 9.67 4.04 6.36
CA LYS A 75 9.86 5.48 6.31
C LYS A 75 11.35 5.81 6.27
N PHE A 76 11.76 6.56 5.25
CA PHE A 76 13.13 7.03 5.01
C PHE A 76 13.37 8.44 5.52
N SER A 77 12.36 9.32 5.40
CA SER A 77 12.35 10.69 5.92
C SER A 77 10.91 11.10 6.27
N ASN A 78 10.69 12.33 6.67
CA ASN A 78 9.33 12.80 6.99
C ASN A 78 8.36 12.68 5.81
N ASP A 79 8.86 12.89 4.60
CA ASP A 79 8.04 12.95 3.38
C ASP A 79 8.20 11.72 2.47
N VAL A 80 9.16 10.83 2.77
CA VAL A 80 9.47 9.69 1.91
C VAL A 80 9.26 8.38 2.64
N HIS A 81 8.30 7.60 2.19
CA HIS A 81 8.02 6.26 2.68
C HIS A 81 7.63 5.33 1.54
N LEU A 82 7.90 4.05 1.69
CA LEU A 82 7.47 2.98 0.80
C LEU A 82 6.38 2.15 1.49
N SER A 83 5.23 2.01 0.82
CA SER A 83 4.11 1.23 1.33
C SER A 83 4.17 -0.19 0.78
N PHE A 84 3.84 -1.18 1.61
CA PHE A 84 3.74 -2.57 1.20
C PHE A 84 2.68 -3.31 2.01
N ILE A 85 2.17 -4.40 1.44
CA ILE A 85 1.23 -5.31 2.10
C ILE A 85 1.93 -6.64 2.23
N ALA A 86 1.90 -7.22 3.42
CA ALA A 86 2.53 -8.50 3.65
C ALA A 86 1.76 -9.35 4.66
N ASP A 87 1.83 -10.66 4.48
CA ASP A 87 1.31 -11.67 5.39
C ASP A 87 2.45 -12.58 5.87
N LYS A 88 2.17 -13.36 6.91
CA LYS A 88 3.11 -14.35 7.45
C LYS A 88 3.66 -15.26 6.35
N GLY A 89 4.97 -15.41 6.32
CA GLY A 89 5.69 -16.19 5.32
C GLY A 89 6.14 -15.40 4.10
N ASP A 90 5.71 -14.14 3.95
CA ASP A 90 6.16 -13.29 2.86
C ASP A 90 7.64 -12.90 3.00
N ASN A 91 8.32 -12.82 1.85
CA ASN A 91 9.67 -12.31 1.73
C ASN A 91 9.67 -11.20 0.67
N LEU A 92 9.89 -9.95 1.12
CA LEU A 92 9.88 -8.78 0.26
C LEU A 92 11.29 -8.23 0.10
N ILE A 93 11.67 -7.96 -1.15
CA ILE A 93 12.98 -7.42 -1.51
C ILE A 93 12.81 -6.03 -2.11
N PHE A 94 13.42 -5.05 -1.46
CA PHE A 94 13.38 -3.64 -1.83
C PHE A 94 14.65 -3.24 -2.54
N SER A 95 14.51 -2.43 -3.58
CA SER A 95 15.64 -1.74 -4.22
C SER A 95 15.23 -0.35 -4.66
N GLY A 96 16.20 0.54 -4.82
CA GLY A 96 15.95 1.91 -5.27
C GLY A 96 17.17 2.79 -5.08
N ASP A 97 17.00 4.08 -5.37
CA ASP A 97 18.00 5.13 -5.17
C ASP A 97 17.41 6.24 -4.29
N ALA A 98 18.05 6.52 -3.16
CA ALA A 98 17.57 7.50 -2.19
C ALA A 98 17.46 8.92 -2.73
N TYR A 99 18.24 9.29 -3.77
CA TYR A 99 18.13 10.60 -4.42
C TYR A 99 16.79 10.78 -5.15
N ASN A 100 16.16 9.69 -5.58
CA ASN A 100 14.91 9.73 -6.31
C ASN A 100 14.04 8.49 -6.01
N LEU A 101 13.92 8.16 -4.71
CA LEU A 101 13.38 6.89 -4.25
C LEU A 101 11.98 6.62 -4.81
N LEU A 102 11.07 7.59 -4.75
CA LEU A 102 9.69 7.41 -5.22
C LEU A 102 9.57 7.06 -6.71
N LYS A 103 10.58 7.38 -7.53
CA LYS A 103 10.60 7.01 -8.96
C LYS A 103 11.36 5.70 -9.23
N THR A 104 12.36 5.40 -8.41
CA THR A 104 13.31 4.31 -8.68
C THR A 104 13.03 3.04 -7.90
N TYR A 105 12.25 3.13 -6.80
CA TYR A 105 12.04 1.98 -5.96
C TYR A 105 11.32 0.82 -6.66
N THR A 106 11.71 -0.39 -6.31
CA THR A 106 10.95 -1.60 -6.61
C THR A 106 10.80 -2.43 -5.35
N ILE A 107 9.69 -3.17 -5.26
CA ILE A 107 9.44 -4.15 -4.21
C ILE A 107 9.05 -5.45 -4.90
N GLN A 108 9.89 -6.46 -4.76
CA GLN A 108 9.62 -7.81 -5.23
C GLN A 108 9.04 -8.64 -4.07
N GLY A 109 8.10 -9.53 -4.37
CA GLY A 109 7.50 -10.40 -3.37
C GLY A 109 6.10 -10.85 -3.79
N ASN A 110 5.08 -10.39 -3.06
CA ASN A 110 3.69 -10.82 -3.27
C ASN A 110 2.91 -9.91 -4.23
N GLU A 111 1.77 -10.41 -4.69
CA GLU A 111 0.88 -9.71 -5.63
C GLU A 111 0.13 -8.53 -4.97
N GLU A 112 -0.08 -8.55 -3.67
CA GLU A 112 -0.70 -7.45 -2.91
C GLU A 112 0.19 -6.19 -3.00
N THR A 113 1.47 -6.34 -2.69
CA THR A 113 2.44 -5.24 -2.76
C THR A 113 2.64 -4.74 -4.19
N LYS A 114 2.65 -5.64 -5.19
CA LYS A 114 2.76 -5.23 -6.60
C LYS A 114 1.58 -4.35 -7.02
N LEU A 115 0.36 -4.75 -6.65
CA LEU A 115 -0.84 -3.98 -6.97
C LEU A 115 -0.85 -2.64 -6.24
N LEU A 116 -0.54 -2.62 -4.95
CA LEU A 116 -0.42 -1.39 -4.16
C LEU A 116 0.60 -0.42 -4.78
N MET A 117 1.76 -0.93 -5.19
CA MET A 117 2.80 -0.13 -5.85
C MET A 117 2.33 0.42 -7.21
N ALA A 118 1.60 -0.36 -7.99
CA ALA A 118 1.07 0.08 -9.28
C ALA A 118 0.06 1.23 -9.13
N THR A 119 -0.88 1.11 -8.18
CA THR A 119 -1.86 2.16 -7.90
C THR A 119 -1.20 3.42 -7.34
N ARG A 120 -0.16 3.27 -6.50
CA ARG A 120 0.60 4.41 -5.97
C ARG A 120 1.34 5.16 -7.07
N ARG A 121 2.02 4.46 -7.98
CA ARG A 121 2.71 5.10 -9.11
C ARG A 121 1.75 5.88 -9.99
N LYS A 122 0.57 5.33 -10.25
CA LYS A 122 -0.46 6.03 -11.02
C LYS A 122 -0.93 7.29 -10.30
N LEU A 123 -1.09 7.25 -8.99
CA LEU A 123 -1.40 8.42 -8.17
C LEU A 123 -0.28 9.47 -8.22
N ASP A 124 0.99 9.06 -8.16
CA ASP A 124 2.15 9.98 -8.26
C ASP A 124 2.20 10.68 -9.63
N ASP A 125 1.73 10.02 -10.71
CA ASP A 125 1.59 10.64 -12.02
C ASP A 125 0.50 11.73 -12.02
N ILE A 126 -0.63 11.48 -11.36
CA ILE A 126 -1.70 12.46 -11.19
C ILE A 126 -1.24 13.65 -10.33
N TYR A 127 -0.52 13.39 -9.25
CA TYR A 127 0.06 14.46 -8.42
C TYR A 127 0.93 15.42 -9.23
N ARG A 128 1.80 14.90 -10.09
CA ARG A 128 2.65 15.74 -10.96
C ARG A 128 1.84 16.60 -11.93
N GLN A 129 0.78 16.03 -12.51
CA GLN A 129 -0.08 16.78 -13.43
C GLN A 129 -0.88 17.87 -12.69
N THR A 130 -1.45 17.55 -11.53
CA THR A 130 -2.20 18.53 -10.73
C THR A 130 -1.29 19.61 -10.13
N GLU A 131 -0.03 19.33 -9.82
CA GLU A 131 0.96 20.35 -9.43
C GLU A 131 1.19 21.38 -10.54
N LEU A 132 1.30 20.93 -11.79
CA LEU A 132 1.41 21.83 -12.94
C LEU A 132 0.17 22.72 -13.10
N LEU A 133 -1.02 22.10 -13.03
CA LEU A 133 -2.29 22.86 -13.07
C LEU A 133 -2.40 23.88 -11.93
N SER A 134 -1.94 23.53 -10.73
CA SER A 134 -1.95 24.45 -9.59
C SER A 134 -1.05 25.69 -9.82
N LYS A 135 0.11 25.49 -10.42
CA LYS A 135 1.01 26.62 -10.79
C LYS A 135 0.37 27.55 -11.83
N GLU A 136 -0.27 26.97 -12.85
CA GLU A 136 -1.00 27.73 -13.84
C GLU A 136 -2.22 28.45 -13.24
N PHE A 137 -2.95 27.79 -12.33
CA PHE A 137 -4.08 28.40 -11.63
C PHE A 137 -3.65 29.65 -10.86
N VAL A 138 -2.57 29.59 -10.08
CA VAL A 138 -2.03 30.76 -9.37
C VAL A 138 -1.67 31.89 -10.34
N ARG A 139 -0.97 31.56 -11.45
CA ARG A 139 -0.57 32.55 -12.47
C ARG A 139 -1.77 33.27 -13.08
N HIS A 140 -2.82 32.55 -13.45
CA HIS A 140 -4.02 33.10 -14.07
C HIS A 140 -4.91 33.86 -13.07
N THR A 141 -4.89 33.46 -11.80
CA THR A 141 -5.57 34.21 -10.72
C THR A 141 -4.96 35.62 -10.56
N TYR A 142 -3.63 35.74 -10.58
CA TYR A 142 -2.96 37.07 -10.49
C TYR A 142 -3.21 37.97 -11.70
N ASN A 143 -3.56 37.39 -12.86
CA ASN A 143 -3.81 38.13 -14.09
C ASN A 143 -5.31 38.32 -14.39
N ASP A 144 -6.22 38.02 -13.45
CA ASP A 144 -7.68 38.08 -13.60
C ASP A 144 -8.23 37.37 -14.84
N ASN A 145 -7.57 36.27 -15.27
CA ASN A 145 -7.95 35.52 -16.47
C ASN A 145 -8.92 34.40 -16.11
N PHE A 146 -10.20 34.74 -15.97
CA PHE A 146 -11.26 33.83 -15.54
C PHE A 146 -11.54 32.69 -16.53
N ASP A 147 -11.37 32.89 -17.83
CA ASP A 147 -11.59 31.83 -18.83
C ASP A 147 -10.53 30.72 -18.71
N SER A 148 -9.26 31.12 -18.50
CA SER A 148 -8.18 30.16 -18.23
C SER A 148 -8.40 29.40 -16.91
N LEU A 149 -8.92 30.05 -15.86
CA LEU A 149 -9.22 29.39 -14.59
C LEU A 149 -10.28 28.30 -14.76
N LYS A 150 -11.35 28.52 -15.56
CA LYS A 150 -12.35 27.49 -15.87
C LYS A 150 -11.77 26.29 -16.63
N ILE A 151 -10.84 26.55 -17.57
CA ILE A 151 -10.19 25.48 -18.31
C ILE A 151 -9.33 24.62 -17.36
N ILE A 152 -8.58 25.26 -16.44
CA ILE A 152 -7.75 24.56 -15.46
C ILE A 152 -8.61 23.73 -14.50
N ASP A 153 -9.71 24.27 -14.00
CA ASP A 153 -10.65 23.56 -13.13
C ASP A 153 -11.24 22.33 -13.83
N SER A 154 -11.65 22.50 -15.09
CA SER A 154 -12.12 21.39 -15.90
C SER A 154 -11.06 20.30 -16.12
N ALA A 155 -9.81 20.71 -16.34
CA ALA A 155 -8.68 19.77 -16.48
C ALA A 155 -8.38 19.02 -15.18
N TYR A 156 -8.43 19.70 -14.03
CA TYR A 156 -8.28 19.06 -12.73
C TYR A 156 -9.39 18.02 -12.49
N THR A 157 -10.64 18.42 -12.74
CA THR A 157 -11.80 17.51 -12.59
C THR A 157 -11.65 16.28 -13.51
N ALA A 158 -11.24 16.48 -14.75
CA ALA A 158 -11.02 15.36 -15.68
C ALA A 158 -9.94 14.38 -15.20
N LEU A 159 -8.81 14.89 -14.66
CA LEU A 159 -7.77 14.05 -14.08
C LEU A 159 -8.26 13.27 -12.85
N PHE A 160 -9.05 13.93 -11.99
CA PHE A 160 -9.62 13.30 -10.80
C PHE A 160 -10.57 12.15 -11.19
N GLU A 161 -11.50 12.39 -12.10
CA GLU A 161 -12.46 11.38 -12.57
C GLU A 161 -11.77 10.24 -13.32
N GLN A 162 -10.76 10.54 -14.13
CA GLN A 162 -9.95 9.52 -14.81
C GLN A 162 -9.27 8.58 -13.81
N HIS A 163 -8.70 9.14 -12.72
CA HIS A 163 -8.06 8.31 -11.69
C HIS A 163 -9.09 7.52 -10.89
N LYS A 164 -10.23 8.11 -10.53
CA LYS A 164 -11.34 7.40 -9.88
C LYS A 164 -11.82 6.21 -10.72
N ALA A 165 -11.97 6.40 -12.03
CA ALA A 165 -12.33 5.32 -12.95
C ALA A 165 -11.26 4.21 -12.96
N TYR A 166 -9.98 4.57 -13.06
CA TYR A 166 -8.88 3.61 -12.99
C TYR A 166 -8.90 2.80 -11.67
N LEU A 167 -9.09 3.46 -10.53
CA LEU A 167 -9.18 2.77 -9.24
C LEU A 167 -10.39 1.85 -9.17
N THR A 168 -11.54 2.26 -9.73
CA THR A 168 -12.73 1.41 -9.81
C THR A 168 -12.45 0.13 -10.58
N ASP A 169 -11.75 0.22 -11.72
CA ASP A 169 -11.36 -0.94 -12.52
C ASP A 169 -10.38 -1.84 -11.77
N VAL A 170 -9.42 -1.26 -11.07
CA VAL A 170 -8.47 -2.00 -10.20
C VAL A 170 -9.21 -2.78 -9.13
N ILE A 171 -10.14 -2.13 -8.40
CA ILE A 171 -10.92 -2.73 -7.31
C ILE A 171 -11.75 -3.91 -7.85
N ARG A 172 -12.48 -3.72 -8.94
CA ARG A 172 -13.33 -4.76 -9.54
C ARG A 172 -12.53 -5.91 -10.15
N SER A 173 -11.36 -5.63 -10.70
CA SER A 173 -10.49 -6.65 -11.29
C SER A 173 -9.72 -7.46 -10.26
N ASN A 174 -9.62 -6.97 -9.02
CA ASN A 174 -8.85 -7.60 -7.94
C ASN A 174 -9.66 -7.66 -6.62
N PRO A 175 -10.90 -8.20 -6.64
CA PRO A 175 -11.81 -8.09 -5.50
C PRO A 175 -11.34 -8.88 -4.26
N ASP A 176 -10.37 -9.79 -4.43
CA ASP A 176 -9.78 -10.63 -3.39
C ASP A 176 -8.49 -10.03 -2.79
N LYS A 177 -8.10 -8.82 -3.20
CA LYS A 177 -6.86 -8.18 -2.75
C LYS A 177 -7.13 -7.10 -1.70
N LEU A 178 -6.36 -7.12 -0.59
CA LEU A 178 -6.36 -6.03 0.39
C LEU A 178 -5.89 -4.71 -0.24
N ALA A 179 -5.01 -4.79 -1.25
CA ALA A 179 -4.59 -3.64 -2.05
C ALA A 179 -5.76 -2.93 -2.74
N SER A 180 -6.84 -3.63 -3.07
CA SER A 180 -8.06 -3.02 -3.64
C SER A 180 -8.82 -2.20 -2.60
N LEU A 181 -8.86 -2.64 -1.35
CA LEU A 181 -9.38 -1.82 -0.26
C LEU A 181 -8.51 -0.59 -0.03
N MET A 182 -7.18 -0.71 -0.12
CA MET A 182 -6.27 0.43 -0.04
C MET A 182 -6.44 1.40 -1.23
N ALA A 183 -6.77 0.90 -2.41
CA ALA A 183 -7.10 1.73 -3.57
C ALA A 183 -8.37 2.56 -3.34
N PHE A 184 -9.39 2.00 -2.67
CA PHE A 184 -10.60 2.74 -2.29
C PHE A 184 -10.30 3.93 -1.37
N TYR A 185 -9.35 3.78 -0.45
CA TYR A 185 -8.97 4.85 0.49
C TYR A 185 -7.90 5.81 -0.02
N GLN A 186 -7.53 5.74 -1.31
CA GLN A 186 -6.59 6.71 -1.87
C GLN A 186 -7.18 8.12 -1.89
N THR A 187 -6.32 9.11 -1.73
CA THR A 187 -6.67 10.53 -1.76
C THR A 187 -5.71 11.31 -2.66
N LEU A 188 -6.21 12.36 -3.29
CA LEU A 188 -5.41 13.38 -3.95
C LEU A 188 -5.35 14.63 -3.06
N GLY A 189 -4.29 14.77 -2.29
CA GLY A 189 -4.22 15.76 -1.22
C GLY A 189 -5.28 15.50 -0.13
N ARG A 190 -6.21 16.43 0.04
CA ARG A 190 -7.32 16.28 0.99
C ARG A 190 -8.58 15.67 0.37
N ASN A 191 -8.60 15.47 -0.94
CA ASN A 191 -9.77 15.00 -1.67
C ASN A 191 -9.72 13.48 -1.82
N ALA A 192 -10.66 12.78 -1.20
CA ALA A 192 -10.85 11.35 -1.40
C ALA A 192 -11.47 11.07 -2.77
N PHE A 193 -10.99 10.05 -3.48
CA PHE A 193 -11.61 9.63 -4.75
C PHE A 193 -12.96 8.96 -4.53
N PHE A 194 -13.15 8.30 -3.41
CA PHE A 194 -14.38 7.61 -3.04
C PHE A 194 -14.87 8.07 -1.68
N SER A 195 -16.18 8.04 -1.48
CA SER A 195 -16.80 8.17 -0.16
C SER A 195 -17.60 6.91 0.16
N ILE A 196 -17.63 6.52 1.44
CA ILE A 196 -18.46 5.37 1.85
C ILE A 196 -19.94 5.64 1.57
N LYS A 197 -20.38 6.88 1.68
CA LYS A 197 -21.77 7.26 1.44
C LYS A 197 -22.19 7.06 -0.02
N ASP A 198 -21.38 7.52 -0.96
CA ASP A 198 -21.75 7.56 -2.38
C ASP A 198 -21.29 6.32 -3.15
N ASP A 199 -20.17 5.71 -2.72
CA ASP A 199 -19.53 4.57 -3.39
C ASP A 199 -19.67 3.26 -2.60
N LYS A 200 -20.62 3.19 -1.64
CA LYS A 200 -20.87 2.01 -0.77
C LYS A 200 -21.01 0.71 -1.56
N LYS A 201 -21.72 0.78 -2.68
CA LYS A 201 -21.95 -0.38 -3.54
C LYS A 201 -20.64 -1.05 -4.00
N LEU A 202 -19.60 -0.28 -4.29
CA LEU A 202 -18.31 -0.82 -4.70
C LEU A 202 -17.65 -1.62 -3.57
N LEU A 203 -17.79 -1.17 -2.31
CA LEU A 203 -17.32 -1.92 -1.15
C LEU A 203 -18.16 -3.17 -0.87
N GLU A 204 -19.48 -3.09 -1.05
CA GLU A 204 -20.39 -4.23 -0.93
C GLU A 204 -20.11 -5.33 -1.99
N GLU A 205 -19.63 -4.97 -3.18
CA GLU A 205 -19.22 -5.92 -4.23
C GLU A 205 -17.99 -6.74 -3.78
N ILE A 206 -16.99 -6.12 -3.10
CA ILE A 206 -15.72 -6.79 -2.75
C ILE A 206 -15.72 -7.39 -1.33
N TYR A 207 -16.53 -6.86 -0.41
CA TYR A 207 -16.53 -7.29 1.00
C TYR A 207 -16.72 -8.80 1.19
N PRO A 208 -17.68 -9.50 0.55
CA PRO A 208 -17.87 -10.93 0.73
C PRO A 208 -16.64 -11.76 0.31
N ILE A 209 -15.90 -11.27 -0.69
CA ILE A 209 -14.71 -11.93 -1.22
C ILE A 209 -13.52 -11.70 -0.27
N LEU A 210 -13.31 -10.45 0.15
CA LEU A 210 -12.27 -10.09 1.10
C LEU A 210 -12.46 -10.74 2.46
N SER A 211 -13.70 -10.75 2.99
CA SER A 211 -14.00 -11.35 4.29
C SER A 211 -13.79 -12.87 4.32
N LYS A 212 -13.98 -13.54 3.18
CA LYS A 212 -13.66 -14.96 3.04
C LYS A 212 -12.16 -15.21 3.02
N LYS A 213 -11.37 -14.32 2.38
CA LYS A 213 -9.91 -14.48 2.24
C LYS A 213 -9.14 -14.05 3.48
N TYR A 214 -9.59 -12.98 4.14
CA TYR A 214 -8.95 -12.37 5.30
C TYR A 214 -9.91 -12.29 6.50
N PRO A 215 -10.46 -13.43 6.97
CA PRO A 215 -11.45 -13.43 8.03
C PRO A 215 -10.89 -12.83 9.33
N ASN A 216 -11.69 -11.98 9.97
CA ASN A 216 -11.41 -11.39 11.28
C ASN A 216 -10.18 -10.47 11.36
N THR A 217 -9.61 -10.05 10.25
CA THR A 217 -8.55 -9.04 10.26
C THR A 217 -9.09 -7.67 10.65
N LEU A 218 -8.23 -6.79 11.18
CA LEU A 218 -8.61 -5.43 11.58
C LEU A 218 -9.26 -4.66 10.43
N TYR A 219 -8.71 -4.77 9.21
CA TYR A 219 -9.23 -4.09 8.02
C TYR A 219 -10.64 -4.54 7.62
N ILE A 220 -10.91 -5.85 7.72
CA ILE A 220 -12.22 -6.42 7.34
C ILE A 220 -13.26 -6.14 8.41
N ASN A 221 -12.88 -6.19 9.68
CA ASN A 221 -13.78 -5.83 10.79
C ASN A 221 -14.19 -4.35 10.73
N ASP A 222 -13.24 -3.46 10.42
CA ASP A 222 -13.51 -2.04 10.21
C ASP A 222 -14.42 -1.81 8.99
N LEU A 223 -14.11 -2.45 7.86
CA LEU A 223 -14.95 -2.37 6.67
C LEU A 223 -16.38 -2.82 6.95
N LYS A 224 -16.55 -3.91 7.70
CA LYS A 224 -17.88 -4.41 8.11
C LYS A 224 -18.65 -3.36 8.88
N LYS A 225 -18.07 -2.76 9.91
CA LYS A 225 -18.70 -1.70 10.73
C LYS A 225 -19.13 -0.52 9.87
N LYS A 226 -18.25 -0.06 8.97
CA LYS A 226 -18.54 1.03 8.05
C LYS A 226 -19.69 0.73 7.10
N LEU A 227 -19.81 -0.51 6.61
CA LEU A 227 -20.92 -0.95 5.76
C LEU A 227 -22.24 -1.08 6.53
N GLU A 228 -22.20 -1.48 7.79
CA GLU A 228 -23.38 -1.61 8.67
C GLU A 228 -23.88 -0.26 9.20
N GLY A 229 -23.14 0.83 8.93
CA GLY A 229 -23.53 2.20 9.32
C GLY A 229 -23.26 2.49 10.81
N GLU A 230 -22.42 1.72 11.47
CA GLU A 230 -21.89 2.05 12.78
C GLU A 230 -20.95 3.26 12.63
N ASN A 231 -21.52 4.46 12.81
CA ASN A 231 -20.77 5.71 12.80
C ASN A 231 -19.88 5.82 14.04
N PHE A 232 -18.67 6.26 13.82
CA PHE A 232 -17.77 6.78 14.85
C PHE A 232 -17.93 8.31 14.96
#